data_28c18edfaa9bf1a3e7dfc9c081a5455c
#
_entry.id   28c18edfaa9bf1a3e7dfc9c081a5455c
#
_cell.length_a   1.000
_cell.length_b   1.000
_cell.length_c   1.000
_cell.angle_alpha   90.00
_cell.angle_beta   90.00
_cell.angle_gamma   90.00
#
_symmetry.space_group_name_H-M   'P 1'
#
loop_
_entity.id
_entity.type
_entity.pdbx_description
1 polymer ?
#
loop_
_entity_poly.entity_id
_entity_poly.type
_entity_poly.pdbx_seq_one_letter_code
_entity_poly.pdbx_strand_id
1 'polypeptide(L)'
;MELSDREYLERLFEAFYEVGALPGGGVTRLGYTALEDEMHRRFGALAEELGGTMATDLAGNSYAFLAPAEEYVLIGSHLDSVIQGGRYDGVAGVMAGLLLLKRAKEAGLKLPIKVAAFRCEESSNFGCCTMGSGLVTGQLKEGPEKLSKLTGKDGSLLGDVFASRGLSLTPPRITGVKSYLELHIEQGKVLEETGTRVGVVSTIAGPRRWKLQLEGRGAPPCRRPWSRCRSRRRGSPRRRRR
;
A
#
# COMPACT_ATOMS: atom_id res chain seq x y z
N MET A 1 -31.96 13.34 -1.34
CA MET A 1 -32.09 12.18 -0.42
C MET A 1 -30.68 11.76 -0.07
N GLU A 2 -30.34 11.75 1.22
CA GLU A 2 -29.01 11.31 1.66
C GLU A 2 -28.85 9.80 1.42
N LEU A 3 -27.68 9.41 0.92
CA LEU A 3 -27.34 7.99 0.72
C LEU A 3 -27.16 7.31 2.07
N SER A 4 -27.67 6.08 2.22
CA SER A 4 -27.29 5.22 3.34
C SER A 4 -25.78 4.94 3.31
N ASP A 5 -25.19 4.52 4.41
CA ASP A 5 -23.77 4.17 4.48
C ASP A 5 -23.37 3.10 3.48
N ARG A 6 -24.27 2.14 3.27
CA ARG A 6 -24.05 1.06 2.33
C ARG A 6 -24.00 1.60 0.90
N GLU A 7 -24.99 2.38 0.49
CA GLU A 7 -25.04 2.98 -0.85
C GLU A 7 -23.84 3.92 -1.08
N TYR A 8 -23.45 4.67 -0.04
CA TYR A 8 -22.27 5.53 -0.11
C TYR A 8 -21.00 4.73 -0.33
N LEU A 9 -20.75 3.65 0.43
CA LEU A 9 -19.59 2.78 0.26
C LEU A 9 -19.60 2.06 -1.09
N GLU A 10 -20.74 1.53 -1.53
CA GLU A 10 -20.88 0.88 -2.84
C GLU A 10 -20.49 1.85 -3.97
N ARG A 11 -21.00 3.09 -3.94
CA ARG A 11 -20.61 4.14 -4.89
C ARG A 11 -19.09 4.41 -4.86
N LEU A 12 -18.49 4.52 -3.66
CA LEU A 12 -17.06 4.76 -3.53
C LEU A 12 -16.25 3.60 -4.14
N PHE A 13 -16.59 2.36 -3.77
CA PHE A 13 -15.86 1.21 -4.27
C PHE A 13 -15.96 1.06 -5.79
N GLU A 14 -17.11 1.34 -6.41
CA GLU A 14 -17.24 1.32 -7.87
C GLU A 14 -16.39 2.43 -8.50
N ALA A 15 -16.48 3.66 -8.01
CA ALA A 15 -15.71 4.78 -8.53
C ALA A 15 -14.19 4.55 -8.48
N PHE A 16 -13.69 3.90 -7.41
CA PHE A 16 -12.27 3.60 -7.29
C PHE A 16 -11.85 2.33 -8.05
N TYR A 17 -12.78 1.39 -8.24
CA TYR A 17 -12.51 0.17 -9.01
C TYR A 17 -12.21 0.46 -10.48
N GLU A 18 -12.89 1.43 -11.10
CA GLU A 18 -12.68 1.81 -12.50
C GLU A 18 -11.23 2.19 -12.81
N VAL A 19 -10.50 2.75 -11.83
CA VAL A 19 -9.10 3.12 -12.01
C VAL A 19 -8.23 1.89 -12.01
N GLY A 20 -7.66 1.58 -13.16
CA GLY A 20 -6.78 0.43 -13.36
C GLY A 20 -7.48 -0.92 -13.38
N ALA A 21 -8.81 -0.96 -13.54
CA ALA A 21 -9.57 -2.20 -13.73
C ALA A 21 -9.09 -2.98 -14.96
N LEU A 22 -9.03 -4.29 -14.83
CA LEU A 22 -8.59 -5.19 -15.89
C LEU A 22 -9.77 -5.93 -16.51
N PRO A 23 -9.75 -6.20 -17.84
CA PRO A 23 -10.85 -6.91 -18.51
C PRO A 23 -11.19 -8.28 -17.93
N GLY A 24 -10.20 -8.96 -17.33
CA GLY A 24 -10.36 -10.26 -16.67
C GLY A 24 -10.69 -10.20 -15.17
N GLY A 25 -11.00 -9.00 -14.67
CA GLY A 25 -11.16 -8.73 -13.24
C GLY A 25 -9.85 -8.38 -12.54
N GLY A 26 -9.98 -7.82 -11.32
CA GLY A 26 -8.85 -7.27 -10.58
C GLY A 26 -8.44 -5.87 -11.08
N VAL A 27 -7.44 -5.31 -10.44
CA VAL A 27 -6.91 -3.98 -10.71
C VAL A 27 -5.38 -3.97 -10.77
N THR A 28 -4.80 -3.02 -11.50
CA THR A 28 -3.35 -2.76 -11.44
C THR A 28 -3.13 -1.26 -11.35
N ARG A 29 -2.69 -0.79 -10.18
CA ARG A 29 -2.40 0.61 -9.86
C ARG A 29 -1.08 0.66 -9.11
N LEU A 30 0.03 0.64 -9.83
CA LEU A 30 1.35 0.59 -9.21
C LEU A 30 1.69 1.92 -8.52
N GLY A 31 2.36 1.84 -7.39
CA GLY A 31 2.76 3.01 -6.61
C GLY A 31 3.56 4.02 -7.42
N TYR A 32 3.29 5.31 -7.19
CA TYR A 32 3.86 6.46 -7.90
C TYR A 32 3.66 6.46 -9.43
N THR A 33 2.61 5.80 -9.92
CA THR A 33 2.19 5.89 -11.34
C THR A 33 1.01 6.85 -11.52
N ALA A 34 0.69 7.20 -12.77
CA ALA A 34 -0.45 8.04 -13.08
C ALA A 34 -1.80 7.44 -12.60
N LEU A 35 -1.92 6.10 -12.52
CA LEU A 35 -3.14 5.46 -11.99
C LEU A 35 -3.27 5.67 -10.49
N GLU A 36 -2.19 5.58 -9.74
CA GLU A 36 -2.22 5.93 -8.31
C GLU A 36 -2.48 7.42 -8.12
N ASP A 37 -1.92 8.31 -8.97
CA ASP A 37 -2.20 9.75 -8.92
C ASP A 37 -3.69 10.03 -9.11
N GLU A 38 -4.36 9.34 -10.02
CA GLU A 38 -5.81 9.45 -10.22
C GLU A 38 -6.59 9.00 -8.98
N MET A 39 -6.15 7.94 -8.29
CA MET A 39 -6.76 7.51 -7.04
C MET A 39 -6.68 8.61 -5.96
N HIS A 40 -5.51 9.24 -5.81
CA HIS A 40 -5.33 10.34 -4.86
C HIS A 40 -6.11 11.59 -5.25
N ARG A 41 -6.25 11.87 -6.54
CA ARG A 41 -7.09 12.96 -7.04
C ARG A 41 -8.57 12.73 -6.71
N ARG A 42 -9.08 11.49 -6.91
CA ARG A 42 -10.46 11.11 -6.53
C ARG A 42 -10.67 11.20 -5.03
N PHE A 43 -9.70 10.77 -4.24
CA PHE A 43 -9.73 10.91 -2.78
C PHE A 43 -9.86 12.37 -2.36
N GLY A 44 -9.09 13.29 -2.97
CA GLY A 44 -9.18 14.72 -2.71
C GLY A 44 -10.55 15.30 -3.06
N ALA A 45 -11.09 14.97 -4.24
CA ALA A 45 -12.42 15.41 -4.65
C ALA A 45 -13.52 14.98 -3.66
N LEU A 46 -13.44 13.75 -3.13
CA LEU A 46 -14.38 13.28 -2.11
C LEU A 46 -14.23 14.03 -0.78
N ALA A 47 -13.01 14.36 -0.39
CA ALA A 47 -12.79 15.20 0.80
C ALA A 47 -13.45 16.58 0.66
N GLU A 48 -13.35 17.19 -0.53
CA GLU A 48 -13.98 18.46 -0.86
C GLU A 48 -15.51 18.35 -0.91
N GLU A 49 -16.09 17.30 -1.48
CA GLU A 49 -17.54 17.01 -1.46
C GLU A 49 -18.07 16.93 -0.03
N LEU A 50 -17.28 16.39 0.89
CA LEU A 50 -17.61 16.38 2.31
C LEU A 50 -17.44 17.74 2.99
N GLY A 51 -17.00 18.78 2.28
CA GLY A 51 -16.68 20.09 2.85
C GLY A 51 -15.44 20.09 3.73
N GLY A 52 -14.58 19.11 3.53
CA GLY A 52 -13.28 18.98 4.19
C GLY A 52 -12.13 19.59 3.37
N THR A 53 -10.95 19.36 3.87
CA THR A 53 -9.68 19.79 3.23
C THR A 53 -8.85 18.57 2.93
N MET A 54 -8.17 18.59 1.78
CA MET A 54 -7.09 17.64 1.47
C MET A 54 -5.75 18.33 1.63
N ALA A 55 -4.80 17.66 2.28
CA ALA A 55 -3.39 18.04 2.32
C ALA A 55 -2.53 16.92 1.73
N THR A 56 -1.40 17.27 1.15
CA THR A 56 -0.41 16.31 0.63
C THR A 56 0.94 16.61 1.25
N ASP A 57 1.64 15.57 1.72
CA ASP A 57 3.00 15.71 2.24
C ASP A 57 4.07 15.59 1.12
N LEU A 58 5.34 15.78 1.50
CA LEU A 58 6.45 15.69 0.54
C LEU A 58 6.82 14.24 0.14
N ALA A 59 6.22 13.22 0.76
CA ALA A 59 6.27 11.85 0.24
C ALA A 59 5.13 11.56 -0.76
N GLY A 60 4.21 12.51 -0.93
CA GLY A 60 3.04 12.40 -1.80
C GLY A 60 1.82 11.72 -1.16
N ASN A 61 1.86 11.38 0.14
CA ASN A 61 0.71 10.87 0.84
C ASN A 61 -0.38 11.94 0.93
N SER A 62 -1.64 11.53 0.87
CA SER A 62 -2.79 12.44 0.95
C SER A 62 -3.52 12.27 2.28
N TYR A 63 -4.01 13.38 2.82
CA TYR A 63 -4.73 13.43 4.09
C TYR A 63 -5.99 14.26 3.94
N ALA A 64 -7.16 13.68 4.32
CA ALA A 64 -8.45 14.37 4.32
C ALA A 64 -8.92 14.60 5.77
N PHE A 65 -9.48 15.78 6.05
CA PHE A 65 -10.01 16.13 7.38
C PHE A 65 -11.07 17.23 7.27
N LEU A 66 -12.02 17.27 8.23
CA LEU A 66 -13.07 18.30 8.30
C LEU A 66 -12.64 19.57 9.02
N ALA A 67 -11.71 19.44 9.97
CA ALA A 67 -11.17 20.55 10.71
C ALA A 67 -9.69 20.32 11.03
N PRO A 68 -8.85 21.37 11.02
CA PRO A 68 -7.46 21.25 11.43
C PRO A 68 -7.37 20.86 12.92
N ALA A 69 -6.39 20.02 13.25
CA ALA A 69 -6.09 19.62 14.63
C ALA A 69 -4.58 19.37 14.76
N GLU A 70 -4.00 19.81 15.89
CA GLU A 70 -2.58 19.57 16.21
C GLU A 70 -2.35 18.11 16.61
N GLU A 71 -3.28 17.54 17.38
CA GLU A 71 -3.28 16.13 17.78
C GLU A 71 -4.53 15.46 17.23
N TYR A 72 -4.36 14.28 16.62
CA TYR A 72 -5.45 13.62 15.91
C TYR A 72 -5.30 12.10 15.87
N VAL A 73 -6.42 11.44 15.60
CA VAL A 73 -6.44 10.03 15.22
C VAL A 73 -6.28 9.96 13.71
N LEU A 74 -5.32 9.17 13.25
CA LEU A 74 -5.10 8.90 11.85
C LEU A 74 -5.79 7.59 11.48
N ILE A 75 -6.60 7.60 10.42
CA ILE A 75 -7.33 6.43 9.95
C ILE A 75 -7.08 6.31 8.45
N GLY A 76 -6.83 5.11 7.94
CA GLY A 76 -6.63 4.97 6.51
C GLY A 76 -5.86 3.72 6.14
N SER A 77 -5.35 3.72 4.93
CA SER A 77 -4.51 2.68 4.32
C SER A 77 -3.86 3.23 3.07
N HIS A 78 -3.77 2.46 1.98
CA HIS A 78 -3.17 2.83 0.70
C HIS A 78 -4.17 2.76 -0.46
N LEU A 79 -3.78 3.31 -1.61
CA LEU A 79 -4.59 3.32 -2.83
C LEU A 79 -3.91 2.65 -4.04
N ASP A 80 -2.64 2.30 -3.94
CA ASP A 80 -1.97 1.47 -4.93
C ASP A 80 -2.38 -0.01 -4.81
N SER A 81 -1.93 -0.85 -5.71
CA SER A 81 -2.21 -2.28 -5.71
C SER A 81 -1.05 -3.09 -6.25
N VAL A 82 -1.02 -4.38 -5.96
CA VAL A 82 -0.23 -5.35 -6.72
C VAL A 82 -0.72 -5.46 -8.16
N ILE A 83 0.07 -6.11 -9.04
CA ILE A 83 -0.36 -6.48 -10.39
C ILE A 83 -1.50 -7.50 -10.26
N GLN A 84 -2.64 -7.25 -10.93
CA GLN A 84 -3.87 -8.04 -10.83
C GLN A 84 -4.36 -8.20 -9.38
N GLY A 85 -4.28 -7.12 -8.60
CA GLY A 85 -4.72 -7.08 -7.20
C GLY A 85 -6.23 -7.13 -7.04
N GLY A 86 -6.66 -7.34 -5.79
CA GLY A 86 -8.05 -7.26 -5.39
C GLY A 86 -8.55 -5.79 -5.41
N ARG A 87 -9.86 -5.62 -5.56
CA ARG A 87 -10.49 -4.28 -5.61
C ARG A 87 -10.57 -3.59 -4.24
N TYR A 88 -10.40 -4.31 -3.15
CA TYR A 88 -10.66 -3.82 -1.79
C TYR A 88 -9.39 -3.60 -0.97
N ASP A 89 -8.29 -4.24 -1.35
CA ASP A 89 -7.02 -4.15 -0.62
C ASP A 89 -6.53 -2.70 -0.57
N GLY A 90 -6.20 -2.21 0.62
CA GLY A 90 -5.91 -0.82 0.92
C GLY A 90 -7.12 0.11 0.81
N VAL A 91 -7.86 0.03 -0.30
CA VAL A 91 -9.03 0.89 -0.58
C VAL A 91 -10.07 0.81 0.53
N ALA A 92 -10.31 -0.38 1.11
CA ALA A 92 -11.29 -0.55 2.19
C ALA A 92 -10.98 0.32 3.42
N GLY A 93 -9.72 0.41 3.82
CA GLY A 93 -9.28 1.24 4.95
C GLY A 93 -9.47 2.73 4.69
N VAL A 94 -9.17 3.19 3.48
CA VAL A 94 -9.37 4.58 3.07
C VAL A 94 -10.86 4.93 3.00
N MET A 95 -11.68 4.05 2.40
CA MET A 95 -13.14 4.27 2.29
C MET A 95 -13.83 4.26 3.67
N ALA A 96 -13.39 3.40 4.58
CA ALA A 96 -13.86 3.41 5.97
C ALA A 96 -13.57 4.74 6.66
N GLY A 97 -12.38 5.30 6.44
CA GLY A 97 -12.02 6.64 6.93
C GLY A 97 -12.92 7.73 6.36
N LEU A 98 -13.17 7.73 5.04
CA LEU A 98 -14.08 8.71 4.41
C LEU A 98 -15.52 8.58 4.92
N LEU A 99 -16.01 7.36 5.16
CA LEU A 99 -17.32 7.15 5.78
C LEU A 99 -17.39 7.75 7.19
N LEU A 100 -16.33 7.63 7.98
CA LEU A 100 -16.28 8.27 9.30
C LEU A 100 -16.31 9.80 9.22
N LEU A 101 -15.63 10.42 8.24
CA LEU A 101 -15.72 11.85 8.00
C LEU A 101 -17.13 12.25 7.57
N LYS A 102 -17.79 11.48 6.69
CA LYS A 102 -19.19 11.69 6.33
C LYS A 102 -20.08 11.68 7.57
N ARG A 103 -19.96 10.67 8.41
CA ARG A 103 -20.73 10.54 9.65
C ARG A 103 -20.47 11.68 10.64
N ALA A 104 -19.22 12.09 10.80
CA ALA A 104 -18.87 13.23 11.64
C ALA A 104 -19.53 14.53 11.13
N LYS A 105 -19.50 14.76 9.80
CA LYS A 105 -20.16 15.89 9.16
C LYS A 105 -21.66 15.89 9.40
N GLU A 106 -22.35 14.78 9.14
CA GLU A 106 -23.80 14.63 9.34
C GLU A 106 -24.22 14.85 10.79
N ALA A 107 -23.41 14.40 11.74
CA ALA A 107 -23.62 14.63 13.16
C ALA A 107 -23.21 16.03 13.65
N GLY A 108 -22.67 16.89 12.77
CA GLY A 108 -22.17 18.23 13.15
C GLY A 108 -20.93 18.18 14.06
N LEU A 109 -20.20 17.06 14.08
CA LEU A 109 -19.05 16.85 14.95
C LEU A 109 -17.76 17.29 14.29
N LYS A 110 -16.95 18.07 15.02
CA LYS A 110 -15.56 18.44 14.62
C LYS A 110 -14.57 17.54 15.33
N LEU A 111 -14.51 16.28 14.91
CA LEU A 111 -13.59 15.31 15.48
C LEU A 111 -12.15 15.55 14.98
N PRO A 112 -11.13 15.40 15.85
CA PRO A 112 -9.74 15.47 15.44
C PRO A 112 -9.30 14.19 14.72
N ILE A 113 -9.85 13.96 13.53
CA ILE A 113 -9.59 12.79 12.68
C ILE A 113 -9.00 13.28 11.37
N LYS A 114 -7.95 12.59 10.93
CA LYS A 114 -7.44 12.67 9.54
C LYS A 114 -7.54 11.30 8.90
N VAL A 115 -7.95 11.28 7.63
CA VAL A 115 -7.94 10.08 6.81
C VAL A 115 -6.72 10.11 5.92
N ALA A 116 -5.88 9.09 6.01
CA ALA A 116 -4.68 8.95 5.19
C ALA A 116 -4.91 8.02 4.01
N ALA A 117 -4.40 8.40 2.85
CA ALA A 117 -4.12 7.54 1.73
C ALA A 117 -2.60 7.56 1.51
N PHE A 118 -1.92 6.48 1.92
CA PHE A 118 -0.48 6.36 1.76
C PHE A 118 -0.11 5.94 0.35
N ARG A 119 1.04 6.42 -0.13
CA ARG A 119 1.61 6.11 -1.44
C ARG A 119 2.45 4.84 -1.38
N CYS A 120 2.32 4.03 -2.45
CA CYS A 120 3.24 2.92 -2.74
C CYS A 120 3.46 2.04 -1.50
N GLU A 121 2.38 1.52 -0.93
CA GLU A 121 2.44 0.54 0.14
C GLU A 121 2.94 -0.78 -0.40
N GLU A 122 2.45 -1.18 -1.56
CA GLU A 122 2.78 -2.42 -2.24
C GLU A 122 4.18 -2.40 -2.88
N SER A 123 4.91 -3.47 -2.71
CA SER A 123 6.26 -3.58 -3.28
C SER A 123 6.29 -3.81 -4.80
N SER A 124 5.13 -3.84 -5.45
CA SER A 124 4.99 -4.30 -6.84
C SER A 124 5.68 -3.43 -7.89
N ASN A 125 5.83 -2.12 -7.65
CA ASN A 125 6.52 -1.23 -8.57
C ASN A 125 8.03 -1.21 -8.32
N PHE A 126 8.44 -0.69 -7.18
CA PHE A 126 9.86 -0.41 -6.87
C PHE A 126 10.54 -1.49 -6.02
N GLY A 127 9.85 -2.58 -5.66
CA GLY A 127 10.41 -3.64 -4.81
C GLY A 127 10.57 -3.25 -3.34
N CYS A 128 10.03 -2.10 -2.93
CA CYS A 128 10.02 -1.59 -1.57
C CYS A 128 8.57 -1.35 -1.15
N CYS A 129 8.15 -1.95 -0.04
CA CYS A 129 6.80 -1.79 0.51
C CYS A 129 6.74 -0.64 1.51
N THR A 130 5.52 -0.20 1.84
CA THR A 130 5.21 0.84 2.83
C THR A 130 6.01 2.13 2.61
N MET A 131 6.26 2.50 1.34
CA MET A 131 7.20 3.57 1.02
C MET A 131 6.72 4.92 1.53
N GLY A 132 5.50 5.32 1.21
CA GLY A 132 4.97 6.63 1.61
C GLY A 132 4.90 6.79 3.12
N SER A 133 4.33 5.82 3.82
CA SER A 133 4.24 5.82 5.29
C SER A 133 5.62 5.69 5.94
N GLY A 134 6.49 4.84 5.40
CA GLY A 134 7.84 4.63 5.90
C GLY A 134 8.74 5.87 5.78
N LEU A 135 8.59 6.67 4.72
CA LEU A 135 9.29 7.95 4.57
C LEU A 135 8.90 8.93 5.66
N VAL A 136 7.61 9.16 5.90
CA VAL A 136 7.14 10.16 6.89
C VAL A 136 7.26 9.70 8.34
N THR A 137 7.34 8.40 8.60
CA THR A 137 7.60 7.85 9.93
C THR A 137 9.08 7.58 10.19
N GLY A 138 9.89 7.52 9.13
CA GLY A 138 11.29 7.17 9.18
C GLY A 138 11.60 5.73 9.48
N GLN A 139 10.69 4.87 9.16
CA GLN A 139 10.83 3.43 9.36
C GLN A 139 11.49 2.71 8.18
N LEU A 140 11.70 3.39 7.03
CA LEU A 140 12.44 2.80 5.93
C LEU A 140 13.89 2.57 6.34
N LYS A 141 14.36 1.34 6.09
CA LYS A 141 15.73 0.92 6.40
C LYS A 141 16.76 1.47 5.41
N GLU A 142 16.29 1.74 4.18
CA GLU A 142 17.13 2.19 3.09
C GLU A 142 17.27 3.72 3.10
N GLY A 143 18.51 4.20 2.98
CA GLY A 143 18.78 5.63 2.85
C GLY A 143 18.36 6.19 1.48
N PRO A 144 18.25 7.55 1.37
CA PRO A 144 17.77 8.22 0.15
C PRO A 144 18.58 7.90 -1.09
N GLU A 145 19.89 7.73 -0.97
CA GLU A 145 20.78 7.36 -2.10
C GLU A 145 20.43 5.99 -2.69
N LYS A 146 20.02 5.04 -1.84
CA LYS A 146 19.65 3.69 -2.28
C LYS A 146 18.22 3.70 -2.84
N LEU A 147 17.32 4.41 -2.19
CA LEU A 147 15.94 4.58 -2.64
C LEU A 147 15.89 5.24 -4.01
N SER A 148 16.66 6.31 -4.25
CA SER A 148 16.67 7.01 -5.55
C SER A 148 17.04 6.11 -6.74
N LYS A 149 17.77 5.03 -6.51
CA LYS A 149 18.22 4.06 -7.53
C LYS A 149 17.24 2.90 -7.74
N LEU A 150 16.15 2.82 -6.99
CA LEU A 150 15.13 1.80 -7.22
C LEU A 150 14.49 2.04 -8.59
N THR A 151 14.30 0.94 -9.32
CA THR A 151 13.77 0.98 -10.68
C THR A 151 12.34 0.47 -10.68
N GLY A 152 11.44 1.26 -11.24
CA GLY A 152 10.04 0.91 -11.46
C GLY A 152 9.87 -0.14 -12.55
N LYS A 153 8.67 -0.69 -12.67
CA LYS A 153 8.33 -1.68 -13.71
C LYS A 153 8.44 -1.13 -15.14
N ASP A 154 8.29 0.17 -15.30
CA ASP A 154 8.45 0.89 -16.56
C ASP A 154 9.92 1.30 -16.86
N GLY A 155 10.84 0.99 -15.96
CA GLY A 155 12.25 1.35 -16.07
C GLY A 155 12.60 2.72 -15.49
N SER A 156 11.64 3.49 -14.97
CA SER A 156 11.89 4.79 -14.34
C SER A 156 12.67 4.62 -13.03
N LEU A 157 13.56 5.57 -12.72
CA LEU A 157 14.21 5.62 -11.40
C LEU A 157 13.32 6.36 -10.39
N LEU A 158 13.22 5.85 -9.16
CA LEU A 158 12.42 6.49 -8.11
C LEU A 158 12.87 7.93 -7.84
N GLY A 159 14.19 8.19 -7.90
CA GLY A 159 14.72 9.55 -7.73
C GLY A 159 14.19 10.51 -8.78
N ASP A 160 14.10 10.10 -10.05
CA ASP A 160 13.58 10.93 -11.14
C ASP A 160 12.06 11.15 -11.00
N VAL A 161 11.33 10.11 -10.60
CA VAL A 161 9.89 10.19 -10.31
C VAL A 161 9.62 11.19 -9.19
N PHE A 162 10.40 11.16 -8.12
CA PHE A 162 10.26 12.11 -7.00
C PHE A 162 10.61 13.54 -7.43
N ALA A 163 11.72 13.71 -8.12
CA ALA A 163 12.16 15.03 -8.61
C ALA A 163 11.14 15.68 -9.55
N SER A 164 10.58 14.91 -10.49
CA SER A 164 9.59 15.40 -11.45
C SER A 164 8.27 15.84 -10.81
N ARG A 165 7.98 15.34 -9.61
CA ARG A 165 6.74 15.62 -8.84
C ARG A 165 6.96 16.59 -7.68
N GLY A 166 8.18 17.09 -7.48
CA GLY A 166 8.52 17.94 -6.33
C GLY A 166 8.44 17.21 -4.99
N LEU A 167 8.57 15.87 -5.00
CA LEU A 167 8.57 15.04 -3.80
C LEU A 167 9.98 14.91 -3.21
N SER A 168 10.07 14.49 -1.95
CA SER A 168 11.32 14.32 -1.21
C SER A 168 11.46 12.90 -0.66
N LEU A 169 12.64 12.29 -0.85
CA LEU A 169 13.02 11.03 -0.20
C LEU A 169 13.41 11.23 1.28
N THR A 170 13.43 12.47 1.74
CA THR A 170 13.67 12.86 3.14
C THR A 170 12.63 13.88 3.62
N PRO A 171 11.33 13.54 3.55
CA PRO A 171 10.29 14.47 3.95
C PRO A 171 10.33 14.72 5.47
N PRO A 172 9.73 15.83 5.94
CA PRO A 172 9.48 16.02 7.36
C PRO A 172 8.70 14.85 7.96
N ARG A 173 8.95 14.56 9.25
CA ARG A 173 8.22 13.53 9.98
C ARG A 173 6.78 13.96 10.20
N ILE A 174 5.87 12.99 10.09
CA ILE A 174 4.49 13.20 10.53
C ILE A 174 4.45 13.40 12.05
N THR A 175 3.68 14.37 12.51
CA THR A 175 3.54 14.71 13.93
C THR A 175 2.07 14.80 14.33
N GLY A 176 1.79 14.79 15.63
CA GLY A 176 0.44 14.96 16.17
C GLY A 176 -0.43 13.69 16.12
N VAL A 177 0.07 12.57 15.60
CA VAL A 177 -0.67 11.31 15.54
C VAL A 177 -0.73 10.69 16.95
N LYS A 178 -1.93 10.63 17.54
CA LYS A 178 -2.20 9.96 18.82
C LYS A 178 -2.41 8.46 18.68
N SER A 179 -3.07 8.06 17.61
CA SER A 179 -3.34 6.67 17.28
C SER A 179 -3.49 6.52 15.78
N TYR A 180 -3.11 5.36 15.27
CA TYR A 180 -3.37 4.96 13.89
C TYR A 180 -4.31 3.75 13.89
N LEU A 181 -5.34 3.81 13.08
CA LEU A 181 -6.30 2.74 12.87
C LEU A 181 -6.37 2.41 11.38
N GLU A 182 -6.30 1.14 11.08
CA GLU A 182 -6.45 0.64 9.71
C GLU A 182 -7.47 -0.50 9.68
N LEU A 183 -8.54 -0.31 8.90
CA LEU A 183 -9.41 -1.39 8.51
C LEU A 183 -8.79 -2.08 7.31
N HIS A 184 -8.47 -3.36 7.45
CA HIS A 184 -7.87 -4.16 6.41
C HIS A 184 -8.73 -5.36 6.05
N ILE A 185 -8.71 -5.79 4.80
CA ILE A 185 -9.32 -7.05 4.38
C ILE A 185 -8.55 -8.22 5.00
N GLU A 186 -9.23 -9.32 5.27
CA GLU A 186 -8.54 -10.57 5.58
C GLU A 186 -7.99 -11.17 4.28
N GLN A 187 -6.68 -11.42 4.23
CA GLN A 187 -6.01 -12.12 3.13
C GLN A 187 -5.94 -13.63 3.35
N GLY A 188 -6.54 -14.12 4.46
CA GLY A 188 -6.70 -15.52 4.81
C GLY A 188 -8.17 -15.94 4.76
N LYS A 189 -8.52 -16.99 5.53
CA LYS A 189 -9.88 -17.55 5.61
C LYS A 189 -10.36 -17.72 7.05
N VAL A 190 -9.64 -17.25 8.04
CA VAL A 190 -9.95 -17.52 9.46
C VAL A 190 -11.25 -16.84 9.86
N LEU A 191 -11.43 -15.57 9.51
CA LEU A 191 -12.65 -14.84 9.85
C LEU A 191 -13.85 -15.39 9.06
N GLU A 192 -13.67 -15.73 7.78
CA GLU A 192 -14.69 -16.31 6.93
C GLU A 192 -15.15 -17.67 7.49
N GLU A 193 -14.21 -18.58 7.77
CA GLU A 193 -14.50 -19.93 8.26
C GLU A 193 -15.13 -19.94 9.66
N THR A 194 -14.81 -18.96 10.49
CA THR A 194 -15.38 -18.81 11.85
C THR A 194 -16.65 -17.96 11.90
N GLY A 195 -17.06 -17.37 10.77
CA GLY A 195 -18.20 -16.43 10.70
C GLY A 195 -17.97 -15.15 11.50
N THR A 196 -16.72 -14.81 11.78
CA THR A 196 -16.33 -13.62 12.53
C THR A 196 -16.27 -12.41 11.60
N ARG A 197 -17.02 -11.34 11.91
CA ARG A 197 -17.11 -10.17 11.03
C ARG A 197 -15.88 -9.27 11.08
N VAL A 198 -15.31 -9.09 12.25
CA VAL A 198 -14.15 -8.21 12.50
C VAL A 198 -13.25 -8.87 13.52
N GLY A 199 -11.95 -8.85 13.28
CA GLY A 199 -10.92 -9.32 14.22
C GLY A 199 -9.90 -8.23 14.49
N VAL A 200 -9.33 -8.22 15.69
CA VAL A 200 -8.18 -7.37 16.00
C VAL A 200 -6.90 -8.13 15.66
N VAL A 201 -6.08 -7.55 14.78
CA VAL A 201 -4.80 -8.15 14.41
C VAL A 201 -3.84 -8.09 15.59
N SER A 202 -3.43 -9.24 16.10
CA SER A 202 -2.44 -9.34 17.18
C SER A 202 -1.01 -9.59 16.66
N THR A 203 -0.89 -10.14 15.46
CA THR A 203 0.41 -10.50 14.87
C THR A 203 0.33 -10.50 13.36
N ILE A 204 1.34 -9.96 12.70
CA ILE A 204 1.50 -10.02 11.24
C ILE A 204 2.63 -10.99 10.90
N ALA A 205 2.35 -11.98 10.04
CA ALA A 205 3.35 -12.93 9.59
C ALA A 205 4.38 -12.25 8.68
N GLY A 206 5.65 -12.36 9.05
CA GLY A 206 6.74 -11.83 8.23
C GLY A 206 7.13 -12.83 7.13
N PRO A 207 6.97 -12.50 5.83
CA PRO A 207 7.37 -13.37 4.75
C PRO A 207 8.91 -13.47 4.66
N ARG A 208 9.42 -14.66 4.41
CA ARG A 208 10.82 -14.87 4.02
C ARG A 208 10.88 -15.25 2.55
N ARG A 209 11.55 -14.45 1.76
CA ARG A 209 11.72 -14.70 0.32
C ARG A 209 13.14 -15.15 0.02
N TRP A 210 13.27 -16.12 -0.87
CA TRP A 210 14.55 -16.63 -1.34
C TRP A 210 14.59 -16.50 -2.86
N LYS A 211 15.69 -15.97 -3.40
CA LYS A 211 16.00 -16.02 -4.82
C LYS A 211 17.03 -17.11 -5.03
N LEU A 212 16.66 -18.18 -5.75
CA LEU A 212 17.58 -19.23 -6.16
C LEU A 212 17.97 -18.99 -7.61
N GLN A 213 19.27 -18.81 -7.84
CA GLN A 213 19.83 -18.69 -9.17
C GLN A 213 20.59 -20.00 -9.48
N LEU A 214 20.16 -20.67 -10.54
CA LEU A 214 20.80 -21.92 -11.01
C LEU A 214 21.55 -21.60 -12.30
N GLU A 215 22.85 -21.82 -12.26
CA GLU A 215 23.72 -21.71 -13.43
C GLU A 215 24.11 -23.12 -13.88
N GLY A 216 23.90 -23.42 -15.15
CA GLY A 216 24.23 -24.71 -15.74
C GLY A 216 24.55 -24.58 -17.21
N ARG A 217 25.32 -25.54 -17.71
CA ARG A 217 25.53 -25.70 -19.15
C ARG A 217 24.47 -26.63 -19.70
N GLY A 218 23.88 -26.27 -20.84
CA GLY A 218 23.01 -27.17 -21.58
C GLY A 218 23.76 -28.44 -21.92
N ALA A 219 23.23 -29.57 -21.52
CA ALA A 219 23.74 -30.88 -21.89
C ALA A 219 22.58 -31.71 -22.49
N PRO A 220 22.84 -32.58 -23.46
CA PRO A 220 21.81 -33.47 -23.95
C PRO A 220 21.22 -34.30 -22.80
N PRO A 221 19.93 -34.66 -22.87
CA PRO A 221 19.27 -35.38 -21.80
C PRO A 221 20.04 -36.64 -21.40
N CYS A 222 20.33 -36.74 -20.11
CA CYS A 222 21.06 -37.88 -19.58
C CYS A 222 20.16 -39.13 -19.72
N ARG A 223 20.55 -40.09 -20.52
CA ARG A 223 19.84 -41.37 -20.69
C ARG A 223 19.95 -42.30 -19.47
N ARG A 224 20.53 -41.84 -18.36
CA ARG A 224 20.66 -42.65 -17.14
C ARG A 224 19.50 -42.35 -16.15
N PRO A 225 18.97 -43.35 -15.47
CA PRO A 225 17.98 -43.15 -14.43
C PRO A 225 18.52 -42.22 -13.32
N TRP A 226 17.67 -41.37 -12.79
CA TRP A 226 17.96 -40.35 -11.76
C TRP A 226 18.77 -40.89 -10.55
N SER A 227 18.60 -42.18 -10.22
CA SER A 227 19.30 -42.86 -9.13
C SER A 227 20.82 -42.94 -9.28
N ARG A 228 21.37 -42.61 -10.42
CA ARG A 228 22.83 -42.65 -10.68
C ARG A 228 23.46 -41.30 -10.97
N CYS A 229 22.73 -40.20 -10.92
CA CYS A 229 23.30 -38.85 -10.96
C CYS A 229 23.80 -38.47 -9.58
N ARG A 230 25.00 -38.83 -9.22
CA ARG A 230 25.65 -38.34 -7.99
C ARG A 230 26.02 -36.87 -8.18
N SER A 231 25.30 -35.97 -7.54
CA SER A 231 25.76 -34.59 -7.33
C SER A 231 27.02 -34.64 -6.47
N ARG A 232 28.18 -34.27 -7.02
CA ARG A 232 29.36 -33.98 -6.18
C ARG A 232 29.00 -32.74 -5.33
N ARG A 233 28.70 -32.95 -4.07
CA ARG A 233 28.61 -31.87 -3.07
C ARG A 233 30.04 -31.28 -2.96
N ARG A 234 30.27 -30.11 -3.56
CA ARG A 234 31.41 -29.28 -3.20
C ARG A 234 31.00 -28.46 -2.00
N GLY A 235 31.68 -28.69 -0.86
CA GLY A 235 31.91 -27.80 0.25
C GLY A 235 30.70 -27.10 0.88
N SER A 236 30.34 -27.48 2.09
CA SER A 236 29.50 -26.70 2.98
C SER A 236 30.11 -25.30 3.23
N PRO A 237 29.34 -24.21 3.18
CA PRO A 237 29.82 -22.91 3.63
C PRO A 237 29.96 -22.95 5.16
N ARG A 238 31.16 -22.70 5.66
CA ARG A 238 31.44 -22.51 7.08
C ARG A 238 30.56 -21.35 7.60
N ARG A 239 29.71 -21.64 8.57
CA ARG A 239 29.02 -20.64 9.38
C ARG A 239 30.07 -19.75 10.06
N ARG A 240 30.19 -18.50 9.68
CA ARG A 240 30.79 -17.48 10.54
C ARG A 240 29.71 -16.98 11.49
N ARG A 241 29.86 -17.32 12.78
CA ARG A 241 29.16 -16.67 13.87
C ARG A 241 29.81 -15.29 14.07
N ARG A 242 28.99 -14.26 14.05
CA ARG A 242 29.12 -13.06 14.88
C ARG A 242 27.71 -12.55 15.15
#